data_b6101520be38673e14f4254b830f4e41
#
_entry.id   b6101520be38673e14f4254b830f4e41
#
_cell.length_a   1.000
_cell.length_b   1.000
_cell.length_c   1.000
_cell.angle_alpha   90.00
_cell.angle_beta   90.00
_cell.angle_gamma   90.00
#
_symmetry.space_group_name_H-M   'P 1'
#
loop_
_entity.id
_entity.type
_entity.pdbx_description
1 polymer ?
#
loop_
_entity_poly.entity_id
_entity_poly.type
_entity_poly.pdbx_seq_one_letter_code
_entity_poly.pdbx_strand_id
1 'polypeptide(L)'
;ALIGIRHANAQGAETIWLSSVNTSYKTGETVLVTVNASSATPVQGFTFQIRYDPECLTPVNASSPIVGMNGLQLPQLTGLVDGSYASATPQTINGSLAEVRFTALRGCETSLYLESAALAIRNAEGFAAPLLSVLVGERNISLFIDKEVVTQVAPPDSGSMLALDPPELEGGISIGGIAVVTAILIAVGLFGVYRVLR
;
A
#
# COMPACT_ATOMS: atom_id res chain seq x y z
N ALA A 1 -31.15 -41.91 8.91
CA ALA A 1 -30.55 -41.03 7.93
C ALA A 1 -29.52 -40.17 8.66
N LEU A 2 -28.21 -40.42 8.46
CA LEU A 2 -27.12 -39.57 8.97
C LEU A 2 -26.90 -38.45 7.97
N ILE A 3 -27.23 -37.23 8.36
CA ILE A 3 -26.89 -36.03 7.63
C ILE A 3 -25.42 -35.73 7.92
N GLY A 4 -24.54 -36.06 6.98
CA GLY A 4 -23.14 -35.70 7.04
C GLY A 4 -22.97 -34.18 6.87
N ILE A 5 -22.62 -33.50 7.95
CA ILE A 5 -22.20 -32.07 7.92
C ILE A 5 -20.87 -32.02 7.17
N ARG A 6 -20.89 -31.55 5.91
CA ARG A 6 -19.68 -31.20 5.19
C ARG A 6 -19.15 -29.93 5.83
N HIS A 7 -18.02 -30.05 6.52
CA HIS A 7 -17.26 -28.85 6.91
C HIS A 7 -16.78 -28.20 5.64
N ALA A 8 -17.35 -27.04 5.32
CA ALA A 8 -16.76 -26.13 4.34
C ALA A 8 -15.43 -25.68 4.97
N ASN A 9 -14.32 -26.17 4.45
CA ASN A 9 -13.03 -25.59 4.74
C ASN A 9 -13.12 -24.13 4.27
N ALA A 10 -13.00 -23.18 5.20
CA ALA A 10 -12.78 -21.80 4.86
C ALA A 10 -11.43 -21.76 4.13
N GLN A 11 -11.45 -21.73 2.80
CA GLN A 11 -10.28 -21.42 2.00
C GLN A 11 -9.84 -20.04 2.46
N GLY A 12 -8.61 -19.94 3.00
CA GLY A 12 -8.01 -18.65 3.34
C GLY A 12 -8.09 -17.75 2.11
N ALA A 13 -8.47 -16.50 2.31
CA ALA A 13 -8.56 -15.55 1.21
C ALA A 13 -7.17 -15.42 0.56
N GLU A 14 -7.11 -15.59 -0.75
CA GLU A 14 -5.91 -15.37 -1.55
C GLU A 14 -5.55 -13.89 -1.45
N THR A 15 -4.32 -13.55 -1.10
CA THR A 15 -3.91 -12.16 -0.89
C THR A 15 -2.63 -11.82 -1.64
N ILE A 16 -2.49 -10.56 -2.05
CA ILE A 16 -1.28 -9.99 -2.62
C ILE A 16 -1.05 -8.59 -2.03
N TRP A 17 0.20 -8.25 -1.68
CA TRP A 17 0.53 -6.95 -1.05
C TRP A 17 1.97 -6.53 -1.28
N LEU A 18 2.27 -5.22 -1.06
CA LEU A 18 3.63 -4.70 -1.00
C LEU A 18 4.20 -4.76 0.40
N SER A 19 5.52 -4.90 0.49
CA SER A 19 6.28 -4.65 1.71
C SER A 19 7.66 -4.10 1.41
N SER A 20 8.25 -3.40 2.37
CA SER A 20 9.66 -3.00 2.37
C SER A 20 10.22 -3.17 3.77
N VAL A 21 11.47 -3.56 3.86
CA VAL A 21 12.18 -3.70 5.15
C VAL A 21 12.52 -2.33 5.72
N ASN A 22 12.86 -1.37 4.85
CA ASN A 22 13.23 -0.02 5.23
C ASN A 22 12.31 0.99 4.52
N THR A 23 12.08 2.11 5.16
CA THR A 23 11.36 3.25 4.59
C THR A 23 12.21 4.51 4.49
N SER A 24 13.42 4.51 5.10
CA SER A 24 14.37 5.63 5.06
C SER A 24 15.63 5.22 4.32
N TYR A 25 16.04 6.07 3.38
CA TYR A 25 17.16 5.83 2.48
C TYR A 25 17.95 7.12 2.27
N LYS A 26 19.20 6.99 1.78
CA LYS A 26 20.01 8.10 1.29
C LYS A 26 20.04 8.10 -0.24
N THR A 27 20.28 9.26 -0.82
CA THR A 27 20.56 9.38 -2.26
C THR A 27 21.66 8.41 -2.68
N GLY A 28 21.43 7.67 -3.76
CA GLY A 28 22.29 6.63 -4.30
C GLY A 28 22.09 5.24 -3.70
N GLU A 29 21.34 5.09 -2.60
CA GLU A 29 21.05 3.78 -2.02
C GLU A 29 20.01 3.01 -2.84
N THR A 30 20.06 1.69 -2.70
CA THR A 30 19.09 0.79 -3.30
C THR A 30 17.86 0.64 -2.40
N VAL A 31 16.71 1.01 -2.94
CA VAL A 31 15.40 0.77 -2.34
C VAL A 31 14.91 -0.60 -2.79
N LEU A 32 14.71 -1.52 -1.84
CA LEU A 32 14.18 -2.86 -2.10
C LEU A 32 12.74 -2.95 -1.66
N VAL A 33 11.86 -3.31 -2.59
CA VAL A 33 10.43 -3.53 -2.35
C VAL A 33 10.06 -4.93 -2.78
N THR A 34 9.21 -5.57 -2.01
CA THR A 34 8.77 -6.94 -2.26
C THR A 34 7.27 -6.96 -2.54
N VAL A 35 6.90 -7.58 -3.64
CA VAL A 35 5.53 -8.01 -3.91
C VAL A 35 5.37 -9.38 -3.27
N ASN A 36 4.44 -9.53 -2.36
CA ASN A 36 4.16 -10.79 -1.64
C ASN A 36 2.79 -11.32 -1.98
N ALA A 37 2.60 -12.62 -1.80
CA ALA A 37 1.28 -13.23 -1.83
C ALA A 37 1.16 -14.40 -0.86
N SER A 38 -0.07 -14.71 -0.50
CA SER A 38 -0.46 -15.97 0.12
C SER A 38 -1.57 -16.59 -0.70
N SER A 39 -1.33 -17.79 -1.22
CA SER A 39 -2.29 -18.51 -2.07
C SER A 39 -2.26 -20.00 -1.72
N ALA A 40 -3.42 -20.55 -1.31
CA ALA A 40 -3.60 -21.98 -1.15
C ALA A 40 -3.81 -22.66 -2.52
N THR A 41 -4.30 -21.91 -3.51
CA THR A 41 -4.46 -22.38 -4.88
C THR A 41 -3.11 -22.34 -5.59
N PRO A 42 -2.67 -23.42 -6.27
CA PRO A 42 -1.41 -23.41 -7.00
C PRO A 42 -1.41 -22.36 -8.14
N VAL A 43 -0.45 -21.43 -8.05
CA VAL A 43 -0.27 -20.30 -8.97
C VAL A 43 0.69 -20.70 -10.09
N GLN A 44 0.34 -20.43 -11.33
CA GLN A 44 1.17 -20.66 -12.51
C GLN A 44 1.88 -19.39 -12.99
N GLY A 45 1.41 -18.22 -12.57
CA GLY A 45 2.01 -16.94 -12.91
C GLY A 45 1.40 -15.80 -12.10
N PHE A 46 2.00 -14.64 -12.22
CA PHE A 46 1.49 -13.41 -11.62
C PHE A 46 1.92 -12.18 -12.40
N THR A 47 1.16 -11.12 -12.26
CA THR A 47 1.46 -9.80 -12.79
C THR A 47 1.32 -8.77 -11.69
N PHE A 48 2.06 -7.67 -11.80
CA PHE A 48 1.90 -6.51 -10.94
C PHE A 48 2.31 -5.23 -11.65
N GLN A 49 1.75 -4.11 -11.19
CA GLN A 49 2.15 -2.77 -11.61
C GLN A 49 2.40 -1.92 -10.37
N ILE A 50 3.60 -1.35 -10.27
CA ILE A 50 4.01 -0.47 -9.19
C ILE A 50 4.25 0.92 -9.74
N ARG A 51 3.44 1.89 -9.30
CA ARG A 51 3.63 3.31 -9.58
C ARG A 51 4.69 3.88 -8.65
N TYR A 52 5.57 4.71 -9.20
CA TYR A 52 6.63 5.40 -8.49
C TYR A 52 6.81 6.83 -9.01
N ASP A 53 7.47 7.69 -8.22
CA ASP A 53 7.86 9.03 -8.65
C ASP A 53 9.22 8.98 -9.37
N PRO A 54 9.29 9.26 -10.70
CA PRO A 54 10.53 9.19 -11.47
C PRO A 54 11.53 10.30 -11.14
N GLU A 55 11.12 11.34 -10.41
CA GLU A 55 12.04 12.36 -9.92
C GLU A 55 12.80 11.92 -8.66
N CYS A 56 12.23 10.99 -7.90
CA CYS A 56 12.78 10.47 -6.65
C CYS A 56 13.47 9.12 -6.82
N LEU A 57 12.99 8.28 -7.74
CA LEU A 57 13.40 6.90 -7.91
C LEU A 57 13.63 6.55 -9.38
N THR A 58 14.58 5.65 -9.63
CA THR A 58 14.71 4.99 -10.92
C THR A 58 14.73 3.47 -10.74
N PRO A 59 13.93 2.70 -11.50
CA PRO A 59 13.94 1.25 -11.41
C PRO A 59 15.25 0.68 -11.95
N VAL A 60 15.78 -0.33 -11.24
CA VAL A 60 16.99 -1.05 -11.63
C VAL A 60 16.62 -2.38 -12.25
N ASN A 61 15.90 -3.20 -11.51
CA ASN A 61 15.41 -4.49 -11.97
C ASN A 61 14.22 -4.97 -11.15
N ALA A 62 13.51 -5.95 -11.71
CA ALA A 62 12.55 -6.77 -11.01
C ALA A 62 12.88 -8.25 -11.26
N SER A 63 12.80 -9.07 -10.23
CA SER A 63 13.07 -10.50 -10.32
C SER A 63 12.18 -11.30 -9.37
N SER A 64 11.85 -12.53 -9.74
CA SER A 64 11.16 -13.45 -8.84
C SER A 64 12.16 -14.36 -8.13
N PRO A 65 12.08 -14.52 -6.80
CA PRO A 65 12.87 -15.51 -6.07
C PRO A 65 12.32 -16.93 -6.21
N ILE A 66 11.14 -17.10 -6.80
CA ILE A 66 10.48 -18.39 -6.95
C ILE A 66 11.14 -19.19 -8.06
N VAL A 67 11.65 -20.36 -7.74
CA VAL A 67 12.32 -21.24 -8.71
C VAL A 67 11.35 -21.61 -9.85
N GLY A 68 11.81 -21.42 -11.09
CA GLY A 68 11.02 -21.72 -12.29
C GLY A 68 10.02 -20.63 -12.71
N MET A 69 9.89 -19.54 -11.95
CA MET A 69 9.16 -18.35 -12.39
C MET A 69 10.07 -17.49 -13.27
N ASN A 70 9.71 -17.39 -14.54
CA ASN A 70 10.46 -16.63 -15.55
C ASN A 70 9.75 -15.33 -15.83
N GLY A 71 10.51 -14.23 -15.80
CA GLY A 71 10.00 -12.90 -16.14
C GLY A 71 9.76 -12.77 -17.65
N LEU A 72 8.62 -12.18 -18.00
CA LEU A 72 8.32 -11.75 -19.36
C LEU A 72 8.80 -10.31 -19.51
N GLN A 73 9.46 -10.03 -20.62
CA GLN A 73 9.88 -8.65 -20.93
C GLN A 73 8.66 -7.85 -21.37
N LEU A 74 8.35 -6.82 -20.61
CA LEU A 74 7.26 -5.89 -20.88
C LEU A 74 7.83 -4.50 -21.18
N PRO A 75 7.16 -3.70 -22.03
CA PRO A 75 7.50 -2.30 -22.20
C PRO A 75 7.41 -1.57 -20.86
N GLN A 76 8.46 -0.84 -20.48
CA GLN A 76 8.46 -0.06 -19.26
C GLN A 76 8.04 1.38 -19.55
N LEU A 77 7.14 1.91 -18.75
CA LEU A 77 6.69 3.31 -18.79
C LEU A 77 7.33 4.08 -17.66
N THR A 78 7.71 5.32 -17.92
CA THR A 78 8.22 6.22 -16.87
C THR A 78 7.16 6.38 -15.77
N GLY A 79 7.56 6.19 -14.53
CA GLY A 79 6.66 6.26 -13.38
C GLY A 79 5.89 4.97 -13.08
N LEU A 80 6.12 3.89 -13.87
CA LEU A 80 5.46 2.60 -13.68
C LEU A 80 6.44 1.45 -13.90
N VAL A 81 6.56 0.55 -12.93
CA VAL A 81 7.22 -0.75 -13.10
C VAL A 81 6.13 -1.78 -13.36
N ASP A 82 6.21 -2.42 -14.51
CA ASP A 82 5.31 -3.51 -14.92
C ASP A 82 6.08 -4.83 -14.88
N GLY A 83 5.59 -5.80 -14.11
CA GLY A 83 6.18 -7.12 -13.95
C GLY A 83 5.19 -8.23 -14.28
N SER A 84 5.63 -9.19 -15.07
CA SER A 84 4.86 -10.39 -15.39
C SER A 84 5.77 -11.62 -15.34
N TYR A 85 5.32 -12.67 -14.66
CA TYR A 85 6.09 -13.88 -14.43
C TYR A 85 5.22 -15.11 -14.66
N ALA A 86 5.81 -16.16 -15.20
CA ALA A 86 5.12 -17.42 -15.42
C ALA A 86 6.03 -18.63 -15.17
N SER A 87 5.44 -19.73 -14.75
CA SER A 87 6.08 -21.03 -14.56
C SER A 87 5.37 -22.11 -15.36
N ALA A 88 6.11 -23.09 -15.84
CA ALA A 88 5.52 -24.27 -16.45
C ALA A 88 4.77 -25.15 -15.40
N THR A 89 5.21 -25.10 -14.15
CA THR A 89 4.65 -25.89 -13.05
C THR A 89 3.94 -24.97 -12.06
N PRO A 90 2.63 -25.16 -11.78
CA PRO A 90 1.93 -24.43 -10.73
C PRO A 90 2.54 -24.69 -9.35
N GLN A 91 2.60 -23.65 -8.51
CA GLN A 91 3.21 -23.69 -7.18
C GLN A 91 2.31 -23.01 -6.16
N THR A 92 2.23 -23.54 -4.93
CA THR A 92 1.62 -22.80 -3.81
C THR A 92 2.55 -21.70 -3.37
N ILE A 93 1.99 -20.52 -3.07
CA ILE A 93 2.73 -19.32 -2.75
C ILE A 93 2.41 -18.91 -1.31
N ASN A 94 3.46 -18.65 -0.53
CA ASN A 94 3.33 -18.03 0.78
C ASN A 94 4.57 -17.20 1.06
N GLY A 95 4.54 -15.92 0.68
CA GLY A 95 5.65 -14.99 0.82
C GLY A 95 5.98 -14.23 -0.47
N SER A 96 7.27 -14.01 -0.71
CA SER A 96 7.75 -13.16 -1.79
C SER A 96 7.47 -13.73 -3.19
N LEU A 97 6.75 -12.96 -4.02
CA LEU A 97 6.55 -13.20 -5.44
C LEU A 97 7.65 -12.59 -6.28
N ALA A 98 7.94 -11.32 -6.02
CA ALA A 98 8.96 -10.57 -6.73
C ALA A 98 9.65 -9.56 -5.82
N GLU A 99 10.93 -9.32 -6.12
CA GLU A 99 11.73 -8.24 -5.60
C GLU A 99 11.91 -7.18 -6.68
N VAL A 100 11.61 -5.93 -6.35
CA VAL A 100 11.78 -4.77 -7.24
C VAL A 100 12.80 -3.83 -6.60
N ARG A 101 13.84 -3.50 -7.34
CA ARG A 101 14.92 -2.60 -6.90
C ARG A 101 14.86 -1.29 -7.64
N PHE A 102 14.97 -0.21 -6.86
CA PHE A 102 15.11 1.15 -7.36
C PHE A 102 16.41 1.75 -6.82
N THR A 103 16.92 2.76 -7.50
CA THR A 103 17.95 3.66 -6.96
C THR A 103 17.26 4.95 -6.51
N ALA A 104 17.56 5.40 -5.29
CA ALA A 104 17.15 6.70 -4.78
C ALA A 104 17.94 7.80 -5.48
N LEU A 105 17.27 8.76 -6.14
CA LEU A 105 17.93 9.76 -6.99
C LEU A 105 18.29 11.04 -6.24
N ARG A 106 17.44 11.47 -5.31
CA ARG A 106 17.60 12.74 -4.57
C ARG A 106 16.79 12.71 -3.27
N GLY A 107 17.06 13.67 -2.38
CA GLY A 107 16.30 13.89 -1.16
C GLY A 107 14.84 14.25 -1.47
N CYS A 108 13.91 13.42 -1.06
CA CYS A 108 12.47 13.60 -1.26
C CYS A 108 11.65 12.72 -0.30
N GLU A 109 10.37 13.02 -0.21
CA GLU A 109 9.36 12.16 0.36
C GLU A 109 8.47 11.68 -0.77
N THR A 110 8.35 10.37 -0.93
CA THR A 110 7.64 9.75 -2.04
C THR A 110 6.94 8.49 -1.59
N SER A 111 6.20 7.84 -2.47
CA SER A 111 5.57 6.56 -2.20
C SER A 111 5.65 5.62 -3.39
N LEU A 112 5.62 4.33 -3.09
CA LEU A 112 5.39 3.28 -4.06
C LEU A 112 3.97 2.77 -3.89
N TYR A 113 3.25 2.63 -4.99
CA TYR A 113 1.84 2.23 -4.98
C TYR A 113 1.60 1.03 -5.90
N LEU A 114 1.07 -0.07 -5.35
CA LEU A 114 0.64 -1.24 -6.11
C LEU A 114 -0.68 -0.90 -6.83
N GLU A 115 -0.57 -0.49 -8.08
CA GLU A 115 -1.70 -0.05 -8.90
C GLU A 115 -2.59 -1.23 -9.28
N SER A 116 -1.97 -2.32 -9.72
CA SER A 116 -2.66 -3.57 -10.05
C SER A 116 -1.80 -4.77 -9.71
N ALA A 117 -2.47 -5.89 -9.39
CA ALA A 117 -1.81 -7.18 -9.24
C ALA A 117 -2.82 -8.30 -9.51
N ALA A 118 -2.34 -9.40 -10.08
CA ALA A 118 -3.16 -10.58 -10.34
C ALA A 118 -2.31 -11.86 -10.21
N LEU A 119 -2.95 -12.92 -9.74
CA LEU A 119 -2.42 -14.29 -9.76
C LEU A 119 -3.07 -15.04 -10.91
N ALA A 120 -2.31 -15.87 -11.60
CA ALA A 120 -2.80 -16.74 -12.65
C ALA A 120 -2.68 -18.22 -12.22
N ILE A 121 -3.74 -18.97 -12.44
CA ILE A 121 -3.83 -20.40 -12.18
C ILE A 121 -3.96 -21.17 -13.49
N ARG A 122 -3.77 -22.49 -13.43
CA ARG A 122 -4.11 -23.35 -14.55
C ARG A 122 -5.59 -23.73 -14.45
N ASN A 123 -6.37 -23.41 -15.46
CA ASN A 123 -7.79 -23.83 -15.53
C ASN A 123 -7.93 -25.31 -15.93
N ALA A 124 -9.16 -25.80 -15.98
CA ALA A 124 -9.46 -27.20 -16.31
C ALA A 124 -9.01 -27.59 -17.73
N GLU A 125 -8.97 -26.64 -18.64
CA GLU A 125 -8.52 -26.82 -20.02
C GLU A 125 -6.99 -26.77 -20.18
N GLY A 126 -6.26 -26.50 -19.09
CA GLY A 126 -4.80 -26.46 -19.06
C GLY A 126 -4.19 -25.09 -19.41
N PHE A 127 -5.00 -24.05 -19.58
CA PHE A 127 -4.55 -22.68 -19.89
C PHE A 127 -4.39 -21.84 -18.63
N ALA A 128 -3.57 -20.79 -18.72
CA ALA A 128 -3.48 -19.79 -17.67
C ALA A 128 -4.76 -18.94 -17.63
N ALA A 129 -5.34 -18.81 -16.45
CA ALA A 129 -6.53 -18.00 -16.20
C ALA A 129 -6.35 -17.17 -14.91
N PRO A 130 -6.90 -15.95 -14.83
CA PRO A 130 -6.81 -15.15 -13.63
C PRO A 130 -7.55 -15.80 -12.45
N LEU A 131 -6.95 -15.74 -11.26
CA LEU A 131 -7.60 -16.12 -10.02
C LEU A 131 -8.50 -14.95 -9.57
N LEU A 132 -9.82 -15.17 -9.57
CA LEU A 132 -10.81 -14.09 -9.43
C LEU A 132 -10.99 -13.55 -8.00
N SER A 133 -10.58 -14.30 -6.98
CA SER A 133 -10.84 -13.99 -5.56
C SER A 133 -9.59 -13.54 -4.81
N VAL A 134 -8.74 -12.74 -5.44
CA VAL A 134 -7.53 -12.21 -4.80
C VAL A 134 -7.84 -10.89 -4.10
N LEU A 135 -7.58 -10.83 -2.80
CA LEU A 135 -7.61 -9.59 -2.04
C LEU A 135 -6.27 -8.87 -2.18
N VAL A 136 -6.32 -7.59 -2.49
CA VAL A 136 -5.12 -6.75 -2.48
C VAL A 136 -5.02 -6.07 -1.12
N GLY A 137 -4.00 -6.45 -0.35
CA GLY A 137 -3.70 -5.92 0.98
C GLY A 137 -3.02 -4.56 0.94
N GLU A 138 -1.90 -4.40 1.68
CA GLU A 138 -1.15 -3.14 1.69
C GLU A 138 -0.67 -2.77 0.29
N ARG A 139 -1.08 -1.60 -0.18
CA ARG A 139 -0.78 -1.11 -1.53
C ARG A 139 0.24 0.01 -1.55
N ASN A 140 0.45 0.69 -0.43
CA ASN A 140 1.23 1.91 -0.39
C ASN A 140 2.40 1.80 0.58
N ILE A 141 3.59 2.17 0.13
CA ILE A 141 4.79 2.25 0.96
C ILE A 141 5.32 3.68 0.85
N SER A 142 5.29 4.43 1.95
CA SER A 142 5.92 5.75 2.04
C SER A 142 7.42 5.60 2.22
N LEU A 143 8.20 6.41 1.48
CA LEU A 143 9.65 6.42 1.48
C LEU A 143 10.18 7.81 1.78
N PHE A 144 11.21 7.89 2.59
CA PHE A 144 11.91 9.11 2.99
C PHE A 144 13.35 9.01 2.53
N ILE A 145 13.77 9.86 1.59
CA ILE A 145 15.13 9.88 1.05
C ILE A 145 15.81 11.15 1.56
N ASP A 146 16.98 10.99 2.24
CA ASP A 146 17.72 12.08 2.91
C ASP A 146 16.89 12.90 3.90
N LYS A 147 15.79 12.34 4.39
CA LYS A 147 14.96 12.94 5.43
C LYS A 147 14.97 12.07 6.68
N GLU A 148 15.12 12.69 7.83
CA GLU A 148 14.91 12.00 9.09
C GLU A 148 13.42 11.76 9.29
N VAL A 149 13.06 10.53 9.62
CA VAL A 149 11.72 10.20 10.10
C VAL A 149 11.60 10.84 11.49
N VAL A 150 10.90 11.96 11.59
CA VAL A 150 10.54 12.54 12.89
C VAL A 150 9.54 11.58 13.53
N THR A 151 10.05 10.60 14.27
CA THR A 151 9.22 9.81 15.17
C THR A 151 8.70 10.79 16.21
N GLN A 152 7.44 11.21 16.11
CA GLN A 152 6.79 11.94 17.21
C GLN A 152 6.82 11.03 18.42
N VAL A 153 7.82 11.26 19.29
CA VAL A 153 7.80 10.73 20.64
C VAL A 153 6.59 11.40 21.28
N ALA A 154 5.57 10.61 21.60
CA ALA A 154 4.45 11.09 22.39
C ALA A 154 5.03 11.83 23.61
N PRO A 155 4.57 13.05 23.92
CA PRO A 155 5.06 13.77 25.09
C PRO A 155 4.91 12.85 26.29
N PRO A 156 5.92 12.78 27.18
CA PRO A 156 5.82 11.98 28.38
C PRO A 156 4.56 12.42 29.11
N ASP A 157 3.71 11.45 29.39
CA ASP A 157 2.49 11.61 30.17
C ASP A 157 2.86 12.41 31.41
N SER A 158 2.43 13.66 31.46
CA SER A 158 2.70 14.55 32.62
C SER A 158 1.92 13.97 33.78
N GLY A 159 2.59 13.08 34.51
CA GLY A 159 2.09 12.49 35.73
C GLY A 159 1.52 13.57 36.60
N SER A 160 0.29 13.37 36.94
CA SER A 160 -0.41 13.80 38.15
C SER A 160 0.35 14.83 39.00
N MET A 161 0.13 16.10 38.75
CA MET A 161 0.36 17.10 39.79
C MET A 161 -0.90 17.26 40.63
N LEU A 162 -0.69 17.01 41.90
CA LEU A 162 -1.58 17.21 43.03
C LEU A 162 -2.45 18.47 42.90
N ALA A 163 -3.73 18.26 43.15
CA ALA A 163 -4.72 19.30 43.35
C ALA A 163 -4.24 20.34 44.37
N LEU A 164 -4.14 21.58 43.95
CA LEU A 164 -4.20 22.75 44.79
C LEU A 164 -5.47 23.50 44.39
N ASP A 165 -6.31 23.73 45.40
CA ASP A 165 -7.59 24.42 45.32
C ASP A 165 -7.52 25.75 44.55
N PRO A 166 -8.57 26.14 43.83
CA PRO A 166 -8.61 27.37 43.08
C PRO A 166 -9.01 28.56 43.96
N PRO A 167 -8.47 29.76 43.75
CA PRO A 167 -9.18 30.98 44.15
C PRO A 167 -10.22 31.32 43.08
N GLU A 168 -11.44 31.51 43.54
CA GLU A 168 -12.54 32.16 42.82
C GLU A 168 -12.09 33.52 42.25
N LEU A 169 -12.32 33.76 40.97
CA LEU A 169 -12.46 35.11 40.40
C LEU A 169 -13.39 35.10 39.20
N GLU A 170 -14.37 35.96 39.35
CA GLU A 170 -15.47 36.27 38.42
C GLU A 170 -15.05 36.72 37.03
N GLY A 171 -15.93 36.43 36.06
CA GLY A 171 -16.29 37.38 35.01
C GLY A 171 -15.61 37.24 33.67
N GLY A 172 -16.41 36.98 32.65
CA GLY A 172 -16.07 37.37 31.28
C GLY A 172 -16.38 36.36 30.23
N ILE A 173 -17.60 36.31 29.78
CA ILE A 173 -18.02 35.57 28.56
C ILE A 173 -17.53 36.35 27.33
N SER A 174 -16.54 35.85 26.63
CA SER A 174 -16.11 36.40 25.35
C SER A 174 -16.92 35.78 24.22
N ILE A 175 -17.88 36.53 23.68
CA ILE A 175 -18.70 36.20 22.50
C ILE A 175 -17.88 36.51 21.24
N GLY A 176 -16.83 35.71 20.95
CA GLY A 176 -16.00 35.94 19.76
C GLY A 176 -15.78 34.73 18.84
N GLY A 177 -16.19 33.53 19.28
CA GLY A 177 -15.82 32.29 18.60
C GLY A 177 -16.82 31.72 17.57
N ILE A 178 -18.05 32.21 17.50
CA ILE A 178 -19.14 31.55 16.72
C ILE A 178 -19.27 32.12 15.29
N ALA A 179 -18.75 33.31 15.00
CA ALA A 179 -18.94 33.97 13.69
C ALA A 179 -18.06 33.42 12.54
N VAL A 180 -16.97 32.71 12.82
CA VAL A 180 -16.01 32.28 11.79
C VAL A 180 -16.41 30.91 11.15
N VAL A 181 -17.09 30.06 11.88
CA VAL A 181 -17.44 28.72 11.37
C VAL A 181 -18.62 28.76 10.39
N THR A 182 -19.53 29.72 10.52
CA THR A 182 -20.71 29.85 9.63
C THR A 182 -20.35 30.38 8.25
N ALA A 183 -19.30 31.19 8.10
CA ALA A 183 -18.89 31.76 6.81
C ALA A 183 -18.25 30.70 5.88
N ILE A 184 -17.56 29.70 6.41
CA ILE A 184 -16.88 28.64 5.62
C ILE A 184 -17.90 27.65 5.03
N LEU A 185 -18.98 27.34 5.74
CA LEU A 185 -20.02 26.42 5.25
C LEU A 185 -20.85 26.99 4.10
N ILE A 186 -21.05 28.32 4.05
CA ILE A 186 -21.78 28.99 2.97
C ILE A 186 -20.95 29.03 1.68
N ALA A 187 -19.62 29.20 1.77
CA ALA A 187 -18.74 29.24 0.60
C ALA A 187 -18.63 27.88 -0.10
N VAL A 188 -18.61 26.77 0.65
CA VAL A 188 -18.53 25.41 0.09
C VAL A 188 -19.86 24.99 -0.55
N GLY A 189 -21.00 25.40 0.01
CA GLY A 189 -22.34 25.12 -0.55
C GLY A 189 -22.60 25.80 -1.89
N LEU A 190 -22.15 27.05 -2.05
CA LEU A 190 -22.34 27.83 -3.30
C LEU A 190 -21.44 27.31 -4.44
N PHE A 191 -20.25 26.78 -4.15
CA PHE A 191 -19.35 26.22 -5.17
C PHE A 191 -19.86 24.87 -5.71
N GLY A 192 -20.57 24.08 -4.89
CA GLY A 192 -21.17 22.80 -5.29
C GLY A 192 -22.35 22.99 -6.25
N VAL A 193 -23.19 23.98 -6.02
CA VAL A 193 -24.37 24.26 -6.84
C VAL A 193 -23.97 24.84 -8.21
N TYR A 194 -22.88 25.62 -8.30
CA TYR A 194 -22.42 26.19 -9.57
C TYR A 194 -21.85 25.15 -10.55
N ARG A 195 -21.39 23.99 -10.06
CA ARG A 195 -20.85 22.91 -10.90
C ARG A 195 -21.93 21.95 -11.44
N VAL A 196 -23.11 21.92 -10.84
CA VAL A 196 -24.21 21.03 -11.29
C VAL A 196 -25.09 21.71 -12.37
N LEU A 197 -25.02 23.04 -12.49
CA LEU A 197 -25.82 23.83 -13.44
C LEU A 197 -25.03 24.26 -14.71
N ARG A 198 -23.87 23.70 -14.96
CA ARG A 198 -23.08 23.93 -16.17
C ARG A 198 -22.66 22.58 -16.79
#